data_c6061beee3c52376032804fa545c13b0
#
_entry.id   c6061beee3c52376032804fa545c13b0
#
_cell.length_a   1.000
_cell.length_b   1.000
_cell.length_c   1.000
_cell.angle_alpha   90.00
_cell.angle_beta   90.00
_cell.angle_gamma   90.00
#
_symmetry.space_group_name_H-M   'P 1'
#
loop_
_entity.id
_entity.type
_entity.pdbx_description
1 polymer ?
#
loop_
_entity_poly.entity_id
_entity_poly.type
_entity_poly.pdbx_seq_one_letter_code
_entity_poly.pdbx_strand_id
1 'polypeptide(L)'
;MAVKALCAGTSIIVLSIGAFADADFYEEVKRTALEHGTKVHIASGAVGGFDVLRTVSLMGDAVSGIETRKGPKSLKNTPLFEDHLMTDTEGTEVFAGNAKEAIALLPTKVNVAVAASLATTGPEHTKVNIHSIPGFVGDDHKITAEIKGVKAVVDIYSDTSAIAGWSVVAVLRNLVSPIVF
;
A
#
# COMPACT_ATOMS: atom_id res chain seq x y z
N MET A 1 16.60 -2.71 10.85
CA MET A 1 16.29 -4.14 11.17
C MET A 1 16.31 -4.98 9.88
N ALA A 2 15.61 -4.60 8.83
CA ALA A 2 15.55 -5.33 7.55
C ALA A 2 16.95 -5.69 7.01
N VAL A 3 17.80 -4.70 6.76
CA VAL A 3 19.15 -4.89 6.22
C VAL A 3 19.97 -5.89 7.05
N LYS A 4 19.92 -5.81 8.40
CA LYS A 4 20.63 -6.76 9.28
C LYS A 4 20.17 -8.21 9.11
N ALA A 5 18.88 -8.45 8.92
CA ALA A 5 18.35 -9.79 8.69
C ALA A 5 18.81 -10.34 7.33
N LEU A 6 18.76 -9.51 6.29
CA LEU A 6 19.21 -9.89 4.95
C LEU A 6 20.72 -10.20 4.92
N CYS A 7 21.56 -9.38 5.57
CA CYS A 7 23.00 -9.65 5.72
C CYS A 7 23.29 -10.97 6.48
N ALA A 8 22.40 -11.38 7.38
CA ALA A 8 22.48 -12.66 8.08
C ALA A 8 21.95 -13.86 7.26
N GLY A 9 21.64 -13.68 5.97
CA GLY A 9 21.14 -14.74 5.11
C GLY A 9 19.65 -15.07 5.35
N THR A 10 18.88 -14.18 6.00
CA THR A 10 17.48 -14.43 6.35
C THR A 10 16.56 -13.60 5.47
N SER A 11 15.69 -14.26 4.70
CA SER A 11 14.58 -13.61 3.99
C SER A 11 13.52 -13.12 4.97
N ILE A 12 12.84 -12.04 4.64
CA ILE A 12 11.86 -11.41 5.53
C ILE A 12 10.50 -11.22 4.83
N ILE A 13 9.44 -11.22 5.64
CA ILE A 13 8.11 -10.77 5.22
C ILE A 13 7.85 -9.43 5.91
N VAL A 14 7.45 -8.43 5.14
CA VAL A 14 7.20 -7.07 5.62
C VAL A 14 5.73 -6.71 5.41
N LEU A 15 5.08 -6.22 6.47
CA LEU A 15 3.70 -5.75 6.46
C LEU A 15 3.63 -4.22 6.58
N SER A 16 4.43 -3.62 7.49
CA SER A 16 4.52 -2.17 7.64
C SER A 16 5.60 -1.62 6.72
N ILE A 17 5.20 -1.22 5.52
CA ILE A 17 6.12 -0.98 4.42
C ILE A 17 6.41 0.50 4.14
N GLY A 18 5.91 1.41 4.97
CA GLY A 18 6.05 2.86 4.77
C GLY A 18 7.49 3.33 4.47
N ALA A 19 8.47 2.72 5.12
CA ALA A 19 9.89 3.04 4.89
C ALA A 19 10.37 2.78 3.45
N PHE A 20 9.70 1.91 2.71
CA PHE A 20 10.04 1.62 1.30
C PHE A 20 9.61 2.71 0.32
N ALA A 21 8.91 3.74 0.79
CA ALA A 21 8.68 4.96 0.00
C ALA A 21 9.93 5.84 -0.13
N ASP A 22 10.94 5.63 0.74
CA ASP A 22 12.25 6.22 0.62
C ASP A 22 13.07 5.44 -0.41
N ALA A 23 13.50 6.11 -1.48
CA ALA A 23 14.18 5.49 -2.60
C ALA A 23 15.57 4.93 -2.21
N ASP A 24 16.31 5.64 -1.36
CA ASP A 24 17.65 5.22 -0.93
C ASP A 24 17.56 3.96 -0.07
N PHE A 25 16.60 3.93 0.87
CA PHE A 25 16.33 2.74 1.68
C PHE A 25 15.84 1.56 0.84
N TYR A 26 14.95 1.81 -0.15
CA TYR A 26 14.49 0.77 -1.07
C TYR A 26 15.65 0.14 -1.84
N GLU A 27 16.53 0.95 -2.43
CA GLU A 27 17.68 0.45 -3.19
C GLU A 27 18.74 -0.20 -2.29
N GLU A 28 18.96 0.28 -1.05
CA GLU A 28 19.81 -0.38 -0.07
C GLU A 28 19.31 -1.79 0.25
N VAL A 29 18.02 -1.92 0.56
CA VAL A 29 17.41 -3.23 0.88
C VAL A 29 17.47 -4.18 -0.32
N LYS A 30 17.16 -3.70 -1.51
CA LYS A 30 17.21 -4.46 -2.76
C LYS A 30 18.62 -4.98 -3.06
N ARG A 31 19.63 -4.09 -2.98
CA ARG A 31 21.03 -4.46 -3.14
C ARG A 31 21.47 -5.50 -2.13
N THR A 32 21.18 -5.28 -0.85
CA THR A 32 21.53 -6.21 0.23
C THR A 32 20.90 -7.58 0.01
N ALA A 33 19.63 -7.62 -0.40
CA ALA A 33 18.94 -8.88 -0.68
C ALA A 33 19.60 -9.65 -1.83
N LEU A 34 20.01 -8.95 -2.90
CA LEU A 34 20.72 -9.54 -4.04
C LEU A 34 22.11 -10.09 -3.63
N GLU A 35 22.89 -9.31 -2.89
CA GLU A 35 24.25 -9.68 -2.44
C GLU A 35 24.25 -10.92 -1.54
N HIS A 36 23.19 -11.09 -0.72
CA HIS A 36 23.11 -12.21 0.24
C HIS A 36 22.16 -13.34 -0.20
N GLY A 37 21.64 -13.31 -1.45
CA GLY A 37 20.73 -14.33 -1.96
C GLY A 37 19.42 -14.45 -1.18
N THR A 38 18.98 -13.37 -0.52
CA THR A 38 17.78 -13.31 0.31
C THR A 38 16.64 -12.59 -0.41
N LYS A 39 15.43 -12.63 0.16
CA LYS A 39 14.25 -11.98 -0.41
C LYS A 39 13.50 -11.16 0.63
N VAL A 40 12.88 -10.10 0.15
CA VAL A 40 11.88 -9.34 0.89
C VAL A 40 10.53 -9.62 0.27
N HIS A 41 9.64 -10.24 1.03
CA HIS A 41 8.26 -10.49 0.63
C HIS A 41 7.37 -9.42 1.21
N ILE A 42 6.71 -8.64 0.37
CA ILE A 42 5.77 -7.62 0.79
C ILE A 42 4.39 -8.28 0.92
N ALA A 43 3.86 -8.31 2.15
CA ALA A 43 2.49 -8.71 2.38
C ALA A 43 1.55 -7.60 1.91
N SER A 44 0.42 -7.99 1.30
CA SER A 44 -0.51 -7.01 0.72
C SER A 44 -1.23 -6.13 1.76
N GLY A 45 -1.25 -6.58 3.01
CA GLY A 45 -1.96 -5.84 4.06
C GLY A 45 -3.47 -5.86 3.85
N ALA A 46 -4.09 -4.69 3.90
CA ALA A 46 -5.53 -4.52 3.68
C ALA A 46 -5.92 -4.35 2.22
N VAL A 47 -4.97 -4.54 1.28
CA VAL A 47 -5.19 -4.44 -0.17
C VAL A 47 -4.73 -5.72 -0.86
N GLY A 48 -4.70 -5.76 -2.19
CA GLY A 48 -4.29 -6.95 -2.95
C GLY A 48 -4.26 -6.71 -4.45
N GLY A 49 -4.30 -7.80 -5.25
CA GLY A 49 -4.29 -7.71 -6.70
C GLY A 49 -2.98 -7.19 -7.27
N PHE A 50 -1.87 -7.31 -6.53
CA PHE A 50 -0.56 -6.79 -6.95
C PHE A 50 -0.02 -7.48 -8.19
N ASP A 51 -0.41 -8.70 -8.45
CA ASP A 51 -0.10 -9.47 -9.66
C ASP A 51 -0.64 -8.77 -10.90
N VAL A 52 -1.93 -8.46 -10.94
CA VAL A 52 -2.57 -7.78 -12.08
C VAL A 52 -2.13 -6.32 -12.19
N LEU A 53 -2.02 -5.60 -11.09
CA LEU A 53 -1.57 -4.20 -11.08
C LEU A 53 -0.14 -4.09 -11.63
N ARG A 54 0.77 -4.96 -11.19
CA ARG A 54 2.14 -5.04 -11.67
C ARG A 54 2.20 -5.46 -13.14
N THR A 55 1.35 -6.39 -13.56
CA THR A 55 1.28 -6.80 -14.97
C THR A 55 0.99 -5.60 -15.86
N VAL A 56 -0.02 -4.78 -15.52
CA VAL A 56 -0.34 -3.56 -16.27
C VAL A 56 0.85 -2.60 -16.30
N SER A 57 1.52 -2.40 -15.18
CA SER A 57 2.67 -1.50 -15.09
C SER A 57 3.90 -1.98 -15.86
N LEU A 58 4.03 -3.28 -16.10
CA LEU A 58 5.10 -3.86 -16.93
C LEU A 58 4.81 -3.78 -18.43
N MET A 59 3.55 -3.52 -18.84
CA MET A 59 3.18 -3.44 -20.25
C MET A 59 3.56 -2.10 -20.91
N GLY A 60 3.86 -1.05 -20.12
CA GLY A 60 4.25 0.26 -20.65
C GLY A 60 4.13 1.37 -19.61
N ASP A 61 4.02 2.62 -20.10
CA ASP A 61 3.89 3.80 -19.26
C ASP A 61 2.49 3.87 -18.61
N ALA A 62 2.35 3.18 -17.49
CA ALA A 62 1.10 3.12 -16.77
C ALA A 62 0.85 4.39 -15.94
N VAL A 63 -0.42 4.72 -15.78
CA VAL A 63 -0.89 5.67 -14.77
C VAL A 63 -1.54 4.87 -13.65
N SER A 64 -1.17 5.15 -12.40
CA SER A 64 -1.72 4.46 -11.24
C SER A 64 -2.23 5.41 -10.17
N GLY A 65 -3.14 4.91 -9.35
CA GLY A 65 -3.69 5.65 -8.24
C GLY A 65 -4.37 4.75 -7.21
N ILE A 66 -4.53 5.29 -6.02
CA ILE A 66 -5.31 4.71 -4.94
C ILE A 66 -6.24 5.77 -4.36
N GLU A 67 -7.52 5.45 -4.31
CA GLU A 67 -8.54 6.18 -3.57
C GLU A 67 -8.85 5.42 -2.28
N THR A 68 -8.79 6.12 -1.16
CA THR A 68 -9.10 5.55 0.16
C THR A 68 -10.27 6.30 0.78
N ARG A 69 -11.30 5.57 1.20
CA ARG A 69 -12.45 6.09 1.94
C ARG A 69 -12.43 5.55 3.36
N LYS A 70 -12.62 6.43 4.33
CA LYS A 70 -12.62 6.07 5.74
C LYS A 70 -13.46 7.03 6.57
N GLY A 71 -13.91 6.56 7.73
CA GLY A 71 -14.67 7.40 8.63
C GLY A 71 -13.80 8.46 9.31
N PRO A 72 -14.37 9.63 9.67
CA PRO A 72 -13.61 10.74 10.29
C PRO A 72 -12.92 10.35 11.60
N LYS A 73 -13.46 9.39 12.34
CA LYS A 73 -12.84 8.88 13.58
C LYS A 73 -11.46 8.27 13.35
N SER A 74 -11.21 7.65 12.18
CA SER A 74 -9.93 7.03 11.85
C SER A 74 -8.84 8.05 11.52
N LEU A 75 -9.23 9.30 11.22
CA LEU A 75 -8.34 10.42 10.95
C LEU A 75 -7.94 11.19 12.21
N LYS A 76 -8.61 10.96 13.36
CA LYS A 76 -8.25 11.61 14.61
C LYS A 76 -6.76 11.43 14.93
N ASN A 77 -6.16 12.46 15.48
CA ASN A 77 -4.72 12.52 15.79
C ASN A 77 -3.81 12.45 14.56
N THR A 78 -4.32 12.81 13.40
CA THR A 78 -3.52 13.02 12.18
C THR A 78 -3.59 14.47 11.73
N PRO A 79 -2.62 14.96 10.93
CA PRO A 79 -2.67 16.32 10.37
C PRO A 79 -3.86 16.58 9.44
N LEU A 80 -4.56 15.54 8.98
CA LEU A 80 -5.72 15.65 8.10
C LEU A 80 -7.05 15.82 8.86
N PHE A 81 -7.03 15.69 10.17
CA PHE A 81 -8.25 15.79 10.97
C PHE A 81 -8.61 17.25 11.24
N GLU A 82 -9.84 17.58 10.90
CA GLU A 82 -10.50 18.84 11.26
C GLU A 82 -11.83 18.51 11.96
N ASP A 83 -12.22 19.32 12.95
CA ASP A 83 -13.39 19.02 13.80
C ASP A 83 -14.71 18.95 13.00
N HIS A 84 -14.84 19.74 11.92
CA HIS A 84 -16.02 19.71 11.06
C HIS A 84 -16.28 18.35 10.43
N LEU A 85 -15.23 17.53 10.17
CA LEU A 85 -15.38 16.18 9.59
C LEU A 85 -16.30 15.27 10.43
N MET A 86 -16.42 15.55 11.74
CA MET A 86 -17.29 14.79 12.63
C MET A 86 -18.76 15.14 12.48
N THR A 87 -19.07 16.30 11.90
CA THR A 87 -20.42 16.87 11.76
C THR A 87 -20.84 17.02 10.31
N ASP A 88 -19.93 16.80 9.35
CA ASP A 88 -20.24 16.83 7.92
C ASP A 88 -21.32 15.81 7.58
N THR A 89 -22.13 16.14 6.60
CA THR A 89 -23.19 15.27 6.05
C THR A 89 -22.79 14.65 4.71
N GLU A 90 -21.74 15.19 4.07
CA GLU A 90 -21.20 14.71 2.80
C GLU A 90 -19.74 14.31 2.95
N GLY A 91 -19.26 13.49 2.02
CA GLY A 91 -17.86 13.07 1.97
C GLY A 91 -16.93 14.22 1.59
N THR A 92 -15.82 14.36 2.29
CA THR A 92 -14.81 15.40 2.07
C THR A 92 -13.49 14.78 1.67
N GLU A 93 -12.89 15.24 0.55
CA GLU A 93 -11.50 14.91 0.22
C GLU A 93 -10.57 15.66 1.18
N VAL A 94 -9.81 14.89 1.96
CA VAL A 94 -8.91 15.43 3.00
C VAL A 94 -7.44 15.38 2.58
N PHE A 95 -7.12 14.64 1.51
CA PHE A 95 -5.78 14.58 0.94
C PHE A 95 -5.85 14.25 -0.55
N ALA A 96 -5.05 14.98 -1.34
CA ALA A 96 -4.74 14.70 -2.73
C ALA A 96 -3.24 14.93 -2.97
N GLY A 97 -2.54 13.94 -3.50
CA GLY A 97 -1.09 13.99 -3.73
C GLY A 97 -0.56 12.68 -4.28
N ASN A 98 0.67 12.33 -3.94
CA ASN A 98 1.27 11.04 -4.27
C ASN A 98 1.55 10.19 -3.02
N ALA A 99 1.98 8.93 -3.21
CA ALA A 99 2.19 8.01 -2.08
C ALA A 99 3.37 8.43 -1.19
N LYS A 100 4.39 9.09 -1.73
CA LYS A 100 5.53 9.62 -0.96
C LYS A 100 5.09 10.77 -0.04
N GLU A 101 4.28 11.68 -0.55
CA GLU A 101 3.69 12.77 0.25
C GLU A 101 2.73 12.24 1.31
N ALA A 102 1.89 11.28 0.94
CA ALA A 102 0.94 10.67 1.87
C ALA A 102 1.65 9.99 3.07
N ILE A 103 2.71 9.20 2.83
CA ILE A 103 3.42 8.52 3.92
C ILE A 103 4.22 9.49 4.78
N ALA A 104 4.76 10.57 4.21
CA ALA A 104 5.43 11.62 4.97
C ALA A 104 4.48 12.31 5.95
N LEU A 105 3.23 12.55 5.51
CA LEU A 105 2.19 13.17 6.33
C LEU A 105 1.55 12.19 7.32
N LEU A 106 1.40 10.92 6.93
CA LEU A 106 0.66 9.89 7.69
C LEU A 106 1.49 8.60 7.85
N PRO A 107 2.63 8.62 8.56
CA PRO A 107 3.64 7.55 8.53
C PRO A 107 3.15 6.17 8.99
N THR A 108 2.02 6.07 9.69
CA THR A 108 1.47 4.79 10.18
C THR A 108 0.10 4.44 9.62
N LYS A 109 -0.48 5.31 8.76
CA LYS A 109 -1.90 5.21 8.35
C LYS A 109 -2.11 4.90 6.86
N VAL A 110 -1.05 4.96 6.04
CA VAL A 110 -1.15 4.82 4.59
C VAL A 110 -0.15 3.80 3.99
N ASN A 111 0.20 2.77 4.77
CA ASN A 111 1.04 1.67 4.25
C ASN A 111 0.45 1.05 2.97
N VAL A 112 -0.87 1.02 2.83
CA VAL A 112 -1.57 0.52 1.64
C VAL A 112 -1.23 1.33 0.38
N ALA A 113 -1.06 2.67 0.51
CA ALA A 113 -0.67 3.51 -0.61
C ALA A 113 0.78 3.23 -1.06
N VAL A 114 1.68 2.99 -0.10
CA VAL A 114 3.06 2.57 -0.42
C VAL A 114 3.05 1.18 -1.05
N ALA A 115 2.26 0.22 -0.53
CA ALA A 115 2.15 -1.12 -1.11
C ALA A 115 1.67 -1.06 -2.57
N ALA A 116 0.59 -0.33 -2.83
CA ALA A 116 0.05 -0.13 -4.17
C ALA A 116 1.06 0.54 -5.10
N SER A 117 1.78 1.57 -4.61
CA SER A 117 2.75 2.30 -5.42
C SER A 117 3.96 1.44 -5.82
N LEU A 118 4.48 0.62 -4.90
CA LEU A 118 5.59 -0.30 -5.20
C LEU A 118 5.18 -1.41 -6.19
N ALA A 119 3.90 -1.77 -6.20
CA ALA A 119 3.35 -2.72 -7.18
C ALA A 119 3.03 -2.07 -8.53
N THR A 120 3.09 -0.74 -8.66
CA THR A 120 2.70 -0.01 -9.86
C THR A 120 3.80 0.94 -10.35
N THR A 121 3.59 2.23 -10.29
CA THR A 121 4.45 3.26 -10.90
C THR A 121 5.47 3.90 -9.95
N GLY A 122 5.52 3.42 -8.72
CA GLY A 122 6.39 3.95 -7.67
C GLY A 122 5.75 5.07 -6.84
N PRO A 123 6.33 5.35 -5.65
CA PRO A 123 5.72 6.27 -4.68
C PRO A 123 5.54 7.71 -5.15
N GLU A 124 6.40 8.19 -6.05
CA GLU A 124 6.35 9.56 -6.58
C GLU A 124 5.30 9.74 -7.68
N HIS A 125 4.91 8.65 -8.36
CA HIS A 125 4.05 8.67 -9.54
C HIS A 125 2.65 8.09 -9.29
N THR A 126 2.44 7.36 -8.20
CA THR A 126 1.13 6.83 -7.84
C THR A 126 0.31 7.91 -7.14
N LYS A 127 -0.83 8.29 -7.73
CA LYS A 127 -1.77 9.26 -7.15
C LYS A 127 -2.44 8.67 -5.92
N VAL A 128 -2.64 9.49 -4.89
CA VAL A 128 -3.33 9.13 -3.66
C VAL A 128 -4.39 10.16 -3.35
N ASN A 129 -5.64 9.70 -3.20
CA ASN A 129 -6.75 10.51 -2.70
C ASN A 129 -7.32 9.85 -1.46
N ILE A 130 -7.54 10.63 -0.40
CA ILE A 130 -8.15 10.17 0.85
C ILE A 130 -9.41 10.97 1.12
N HIS A 131 -10.51 10.27 1.35
CA HIS A 131 -11.81 10.86 1.66
C HIS A 131 -12.27 10.49 3.06
N SER A 132 -12.73 11.48 3.80
CA SER A 132 -13.49 11.32 5.03
C SER A 132 -14.96 11.15 4.68
N ILE A 133 -15.55 10.02 5.02
CA ILE A 133 -16.95 9.72 4.72
C ILE A 133 -17.76 9.66 6.03
N PRO A 134 -18.75 10.53 6.24
CA PRO A 134 -19.58 10.51 7.44
C PRO A 134 -20.23 9.16 7.67
N GLY A 135 -20.18 8.66 8.90
CA GLY A 135 -20.79 7.40 9.29
C GLY A 135 -20.10 6.14 8.75
N PHE A 136 -19.04 6.28 7.95
CA PHE A 136 -18.32 5.14 7.38
C PHE A 136 -17.56 4.37 8.46
N VAL A 137 -17.62 3.04 8.39
CA VAL A 137 -16.92 2.11 9.28
C VAL A 137 -15.98 1.27 8.44
N GLY A 138 -14.75 1.08 8.92
CA GLY A 138 -13.71 0.39 8.17
C GLY A 138 -12.95 1.31 7.21
N ASP A 139 -12.24 0.69 6.28
CA ASP A 139 -11.52 1.33 5.19
C ASP A 139 -11.94 0.70 3.85
N ASP A 140 -12.08 1.53 2.83
CA ASP A 140 -12.34 1.13 1.45
C ASP A 140 -11.20 1.65 0.58
N HIS A 141 -10.55 0.75 -0.17
CA HIS A 141 -9.37 1.05 -0.97
C HIS A 141 -9.59 0.63 -2.43
N LYS A 142 -9.66 1.62 -3.31
CA LYS A 142 -9.76 1.39 -4.75
C LYS A 142 -8.45 1.75 -5.44
N ILE A 143 -7.75 0.73 -5.96
CA ILE A 143 -6.48 0.87 -6.65
C ILE A 143 -6.72 0.73 -8.15
N THR A 144 -6.10 1.57 -8.93
CA THR A 144 -6.14 1.54 -10.39
C THR A 144 -4.76 1.53 -10.98
N ALA A 145 -4.57 0.76 -12.07
CA ALA A 145 -3.44 0.88 -12.96
C ALA A 145 -3.95 0.82 -14.40
N GLU A 146 -3.56 1.78 -15.23
CA GLU A 146 -4.12 1.94 -16.57
C GLU A 146 -3.04 2.29 -17.59
N ILE A 147 -3.10 1.63 -18.74
CA ILE A 147 -2.41 1.97 -19.99
C ILE A 147 -3.43 1.99 -21.12
N LYS A 148 -3.01 2.40 -22.32
CA LYS A 148 -3.89 2.34 -23.49
C LYS A 148 -4.39 0.91 -23.73
N GLY A 149 -5.70 0.72 -23.63
CA GLY A 149 -6.38 -0.55 -23.92
C GLY A 149 -6.47 -1.52 -22.73
N VAL A 150 -5.83 -1.22 -21.58
CA VAL A 150 -5.93 -2.07 -20.37
C VAL A 150 -6.11 -1.21 -19.14
N LYS A 151 -7.08 -1.58 -18.32
CA LYS A 151 -7.32 -0.98 -17.01
C LYS A 151 -7.57 -2.07 -15.99
N ALA A 152 -6.73 -2.13 -14.98
CA ALA A 152 -6.94 -2.93 -13.78
C ALA A 152 -7.55 -2.09 -12.67
N VAL A 153 -8.55 -2.63 -11.99
CA VAL A 153 -9.18 -2.02 -10.81
C VAL A 153 -9.24 -3.08 -9.73
N VAL A 154 -8.69 -2.77 -8.57
CA VAL A 154 -8.79 -3.58 -7.36
C VAL A 154 -9.51 -2.75 -6.32
N ASP A 155 -10.64 -3.25 -5.82
CA ASP A 155 -11.51 -2.55 -4.90
C ASP A 155 -11.75 -3.45 -3.68
N ILE A 156 -11.33 -3.01 -2.50
CA ILE A 156 -11.32 -3.82 -1.28
C ILE A 156 -11.85 -2.99 -0.12
N TYR A 157 -13.00 -3.41 0.40
CA TYR A 157 -13.54 -2.92 1.66
C TYR A 157 -13.18 -3.88 2.80
N SER A 158 -12.84 -3.34 3.96
CA SER A 158 -12.64 -4.10 5.19
C SER A 158 -12.99 -3.27 6.42
N ASP A 159 -13.78 -3.84 7.32
CA ASP A 159 -14.07 -3.29 8.65
C ASP A 159 -13.23 -3.93 9.76
N THR A 160 -12.28 -4.77 9.38
CA THR A 160 -11.40 -5.49 10.31
C THR A 160 -9.93 -5.41 9.90
N SER A 161 -9.05 -5.21 10.88
CA SER A 161 -7.60 -5.28 10.67
C SER A 161 -7.07 -6.71 10.45
N ALA A 162 -7.90 -7.73 10.67
CA ALA A 162 -7.50 -9.13 10.51
C ALA A 162 -7.04 -9.46 9.09
N ILE A 163 -7.61 -8.80 8.06
CA ILE A 163 -7.20 -8.98 6.66
C ILE A 163 -5.69 -8.79 6.48
N ALA A 164 -5.09 -7.81 7.16
CA ALA A 164 -3.66 -7.55 7.07
C ALA A 164 -2.82 -8.72 7.66
N GLY A 165 -3.25 -9.29 8.78
CA GLY A 165 -2.61 -10.48 9.34
C GLY A 165 -2.73 -11.70 8.42
N TRP A 166 -3.90 -11.93 7.84
CA TRP A 166 -4.13 -13.04 6.91
C TRP A 166 -3.35 -12.89 5.61
N SER A 167 -3.03 -11.68 5.17
CA SER A 167 -2.15 -11.47 4.02
C SER A 167 -0.73 -12.01 4.25
N VAL A 168 -0.22 -11.95 5.48
CA VAL A 168 1.07 -12.58 5.86
C VAL A 168 0.96 -14.11 5.79
N VAL A 169 -0.17 -14.67 6.27
CA VAL A 169 -0.44 -16.12 6.17
C VAL A 169 -0.49 -16.58 4.71
N ALA A 170 -1.08 -15.77 3.81
CA ALA A 170 -1.11 -16.05 2.38
C ALA A 170 0.30 -16.10 1.78
N VAL A 171 1.18 -15.14 2.12
CA VAL A 171 2.59 -15.16 1.70
C VAL A 171 3.31 -16.41 2.21
N LEU A 172 3.15 -16.75 3.50
CA LEU A 172 3.76 -17.95 4.09
C LEU A 172 3.30 -19.22 3.37
N ARG A 173 2.01 -19.34 3.04
CA ARG A 173 1.48 -20.47 2.27
C ARG A 173 2.10 -20.55 0.89
N ASN A 174 2.21 -19.43 0.17
CA ASN A 174 2.84 -19.41 -1.14
C ASN A 174 4.33 -19.84 -1.09
N LEU A 175 5.05 -19.53 -0.01
CA LEU A 175 6.46 -19.92 0.13
C LEU A 175 6.66 -21.43 0.28
N VAL A 176 5.67 -22.17 0.77
CA VAL A 176 5.77 -23.62 1.01
C VAL A 176 4.84 -24.44 0.11
N SER A 177 4.00 -23.80 -0.69
CA SER A 177 3.07 -24.48 -1.60
C SER A 177 3.76 -24.89 -2.90
N PRO A 178 3.45 -26.05 -3.45
CA PRO A 178 3.89 -26.43 -4.80
C PRO A 178 3.15 -25.65 -5.91
N ILE A 179 2.01 -25.03 -5.59
CA ILE A 179 1.23 -24.16 -6.49
C ILE A 179 1.12 -22.81 -5.83
N VAL A 180 1.59 -21.75 -6.51
CA VAL A 180 1.64 -20.37 -5.99
C VAL A 180 0.77 -19.45 -6.83
N PHE A 181 0.24 -18.38 -6.18
CA PHE A 181 -0.61 -17.35 -6.79
C PHE A 181 -0.02 -15.96 -6.60
#